data_22751200987fc158fd64dfbf0d435aa2
#
_entry.id   22751200987fc158fd64dfbf0d435aa2
#
_cell.length_a   1.000
_cell.length_b   1.000
_cell.length_c   1.000
_cell.angle_alpha   90.00
_cell.angle_beta   90.00
_cell.angle_gamma   90.00
#
_symmetry.space_group_name_H-M   'P 1'
#
loop_
_entity.id
_entity.type
_entity.pdbx_description
1 polymer ?
#
loop_
_entity_poly.entity_id
_entity_poly.type
_entity_poly.pdbx_seq_one_letter_code
_entity_poly.pdbx_strand_id
1 'polypeptide(L)'
;ITPYLYKEHLVFAVDGSDINIPTTPENLERFGTASRKGTKPQAQIGLGCLYDVLNRFIIESDINRVKFDEMKIAEQQVDRLPETIGVTRPFFVIMDRGYPSIPSFLRMMDKGIKFVVRLKTSDFKSEQQALASDDEDVLIKLTKSRRYHYMGTENEALVMSREGFLIRLITVRLENGNSEVLATN
;
A
#
# COMPACT_ATOMS: atom_id res chain seq x y z
N ILE A 1 -23.76 -16.39 -4.68
CA ILE A 1 -23.45 -15.91 -3.31
C ILE A 1 -23.44 -14.39 -3.36
N THR A 2 -24.21 -13.72 -2.50
CA THR A 2 -24.19 -12.26 -2.39
C THR A 2 -23.01 -11.84 -1.51
N PRO A 3 -22.09 -10.99 -1.99
CA PRO A 3 -20.94 -10.58 -1.18
C PRO A 3 -21.37 -9.64 -0.03
N TYR A 4 -20.62 -9.67 1.06
CA TYR A 4 -20.70 -8.66 2.11
C TYR A 4 -20.07 -7.36 1.63
N LEU A 5 -20.74 -6.23 1.89
CA LEU A 5 -20.34 -4.91 1.42
C LEU A 5 -20.31 -3.92 2.59
N TYR A 6 -19.43 -2.93 2.51
CA TYR A 6 -19.45 -1.74 3.35
C TYR A 6 -19.98 -0.56 2.54
N LYS A 7 -21.20 -0.07 2.88
CA LYS A 7 -21.85 1.02 2.14
C LYS A 7 -21.77 0.83 0.61
N GLU A 8 -22.22 -0.36 0.15
CA GLU A 8 -22.24 -0.77 -1.26
C GLU A 8 -20.85 -1.03 -1.89
N HIS A 9 -19.74 -0.90 -1.15
CA HIS A 9 -18.38 -1.13 -1.64
C HIS A 9 -17.84 -2.48 -1.20
N LEU A 10 -17.08 -3.12 -2.09
CA LEU A 10 -16.14 -4.18 -1.73
C LEU A 10 -14.93 -3.54 -1.03
N VAL A 11 -14.36 -4.25 -0.05
CA VAL A 11 -13.24 -3.75 0.75
C VAL A 11 -12.06 -4.68 0.60
N PHE A 12 -11.00 -4.20 -0.03
CA PHE A 12 -9.78 -4.96 -0.22
C PHE A 12 -8.65 -4.42 0.65
N ALA A 13 -7.75 -5.29 1.07
CA ALA A 13 -6.50 -4.90 1.72
C ALA A 13 -5.32 -5.57 1.03
N VAL A 14 -4.20 -4.87 0.95
CA VAL A 14 -2.92 -5.44 0.54
C VAL A 14 -1.99 -5.51 1.73
N ASP A 15 -1.26 -6.62 1.84
CA ASP A 15 -0.26 -6.80 2.89
C ASP A 15 0.81 -7.81 2.44
N GLY A 16 2.00 -7.68 3.02
CA GLY A 16 3.12 -8.57 2.81
C GLY A 16 3.52 -9.29 4.10
N SER A 17 4.05 -10.50 3.97
CA SER A 17 4.55 -11.27 5.10
C SER A 17 5.70 -12.17 4.69
N ASP A 18 6.68 -12.34 5.60
CA ASP A 18 7.72 -13.36 5.48
C ASP A 18 7.25 -14.65 6.18
N ILE A 19 7.26 -15.76 5.45
CA ILE A 19 6.82 -17.06 5.96
C ILE A 19 8.00 -18.02 6.02
N ASN A 20 8.21 -18.68 7.16
CA ASN A 20 9.20 -19.73 7.31
C ASN A 20 8.77 -20.99 6.53
N ILE A 21 9.69 -21.53 5.75
CA ILE A 21 9.52 -22.79 5.02
C ILE A 21 10.59 -23.80 5.43
N PRO A 22 10.45 -25.10 5.11
CA PRO A 22 11.50 -26.08 5.38
C PRO A 22 12.87 -25.63 4.86
N THR A 23 13.87 -25.66 5.74
CA THR A 23 15.22 -25.19 5.41
C THR A 23 16.00 -26.27 4.70
N THR A 24 15.82 -26.39 3.40
CA THR A 24 16.61 -27.24 2.50
C THR A 24 17.60 -26.39 1.70
N PRO A 25 18.70 -26.98 1.17
CA PRO A 25 19.60 -26.25 0.27
C PRO A 25 18.88 -25.61 -0.91
N GLU A 26 17.93 -26.32 -1.50
CA GLU A 26 17.11 -25.84 -2.63
C GLU A 26 16.25 -24.63 -2.24
N ASN A 27 15.58 -24.67 -1.09
CA ASN A 27 14.75 -23.55 -0.62
C ASN A 27 15.59 -22.32 -0.25
N LEU A 28 16.77 -22.52 0.32
CA LEU A 28 17.71 -21.42 0.61
C LEU A 28 18.19 -20.75 -0.67
N GLU A 29 18.52 -21.54 -1.69
CA GLU A 29 18.95 -21.03 -3.00
C GLU A 29 17.81 -20.28 -3.71
N ARG A 30 16.63 -20.86 -3.75
CA ARG A 30 15.47 -20.33 -4.48
C ARG A 30 14.88 -19.09 -3.82
N PHE A 31 14.66 -19.12 -2.51
CA PHE A 31 13.90 -18.09 -1.79
C PHE A 31 14.75 -17.23 -0.86
N GLY A 32 15.88 -17.73 -0.39
CA GLY A 32 16.78 -17.00 0.49
C GLY A 32 16.45 -17.13 1.96
N THR A 33 17.05 -16.27 2.77
CA THR A 33 16.90 -16.23 4.23
C THR A 33 16.94 -14.80 4.74
N ALA A 34 16.16 -14.48 5.76
CA ALA A 34 16.25 -13.25 6.54
C ALA A 34 16.99 -13.44 7.87
N SER A 35 17.66 -14.57 8.07
CA SER A 35 18.40 -14.88 9.31
C SER A 35 19.42 -13.79 9.66
N ARG A 36 19.49 -13.43 10.95
CA ARG A 36 20.45 -12.48 11.45
C ARG A 36 21.86 -13.10 11.50
N LYS A 37 22.89 -12.27 11.40
CA LYS A 37 24.28 -12.69 11.52
C LYS A 37 24.48 -13.47 12.83
N GLY A 38 25.03 -14.69 12.75
CA GLY A 38 25.28 -15.56 13.91
C GLY A 38 24.13 -16.52 14.27
N THR A 39 22.99 -16.49 13.55
CA THR A 39 21.92 -17.49 13.70
C THR A 39 21.98 -18.52 12.58
N LYS A 40 21.43 -19.72 12.80
CA LYS A 40 21.28 -20.72 11.74
C LYS A 40 20.37 -20.13 10.64
N PRO A 41 20.73 -20.29 9.36
CA PRO A 41 19.88 -19.84 8.28
C PRO A 41 18.52 -20.57 8.34
N GLN A 42 17.44 -19.77 8.23
CA GLN A 42 16.07 -20.26 8.10
C GLN A 42 15.54 -19.84 6.74
N ALA A 43 15.15 -20.80 5.90
CA ALA A 43 14.57 -20.48 4.60
C ALA A 43 13.21 -19.81 4.78
N GLN A 44 12.98 -18.73 4.02
CA GLN A 44 11.76 -17.94 4.07
C GLN A 44 11.32 -17.58 2.66
N ILE A 45 10.01 -17.43 2.49
CA ILE A 45 9.39 -16.81 1.30
C ILE A 45 8.80 -15.47 1.70
N GLY A 46 8.85 -14.51 0.79
CA GLY A 46 8.04 -13.31 0.85
C GLY A 46 6.69 -13.57 0.19
N LEU A 47 5.60 -13.27 0.89
CA LEU A 47 4.23 -13.43 0.40
C LEU A 47 3.57 -12.06 0.33
N GLY A 48 3.16 -11.63 -0.88
CA GLY A 48 2.28 -10.48 -1.08
C GLY A 48 0.85 -10.96 -1.29
N CYS A 49 -0.12 -10.38 -0.59
CA CYS A 49 -1.54 -10.76 -0.69
C CYS A 49 -2.44 -9.57 -0.93
N LEU A 50 -3.41 -9.77 -1.82
CA LEU A 50 -4.61 -8.95 -1.95
C LEU A 50 -5.80 -9.73 -1.37
N TYR A 51 -6.45 -9.17 -0.36
CA TYR A 51 -7.44 -9.84 0.47
C TYR A 51 -8.78 -9.10 0.47
N ASP A 52 -9.88 -9.82 0.27
CA ASP A 52 -11.23 -9.29 0.49
C ASP A 52 -11.56 -9.35 1.98
N VAL A 53 -11.60 -8.19 2.62
CA VAL A 53 -11.70 -8.05 4.07
C VAL A 53 -13.02 -8.54 4.62
N LEU A 54 -14.12 -8.25 3.93
CA LEU A 54 -15.46 -8.58 4.41
C LEU A 54 -15.87 -10.02 4.06
N ASN A 55 -15.44 -10.50 2.92
CA ASN A 55 -15.76 -11.85 2.44
C ASN A 55 -14.71 -12.89 2.84
N ARG A 56 -13.59 -12.46 3.42
CA ARG A 56 -12.57 -13.29 4.08
C ARG A 56 -11.89 -14.30 3.16
N PHE A 57 -11.46 -13.87 1.98
CA PHE A 57 -10.65 -14.73 1.11
C PHE A 57 -9.59 -13.93 0.34
N ILE A 58 -8.54 -14.65 -0.03
CA ILE A 58 -7.44 -14.10 -0.82
C ILE A 58 -7.92 -14.01 -2.27
N ILE A 59 -7.83 -12.81 -2.86
CA ILE A 59 -8.11 -12.57 -4.27
C ILE A 59 -6.90 -12.93 -5.12
N GLU A 60 -5.71 -12.51 -4.67
CA GLU A 60 -4.44 -12.73 -5.35
C GLU A 60 -3.32 -12.90 -4.33
N SER A 61 -2.35 -13.76 -4.65
CA SER A 61 -1.15 -13.92 -3.84
C SER A 61 0.07 -14.14 -4.71
N ASP A 62 1.18 -13.52 -4.36
CA ASP A 62 2.48 -13.64 -5.02
C ASP A 62 3.53 -14.19 -4.06
N ILE A 63 4.18 -15.30 -4.45
CA ILE A 63 5.28 -15.90 -3.70
C ILE A 63 6.59 -15.43 -4.29
N ASN A 64 7.42 -14.80 -3.46
CA ASN A 64 8.66 -14.16 -3.85
C ASN A 64 9.83 -14.65 -3.00
N ARG A 65 11.04 -14.26 -3.37
CA ARG A 65 12.22 -14.34 -2.50
C ARG A 65 12.01 -13.42 -1.29
N VAL A 66 12.57 -13.81 -0.15
CA VAL A 66 12.64 -12.94 1.02
C VAL A 66 13.27 -11.57 0.66
N LYS A 67 12.80 -10.49 1.27
CA LYS A 67 13.19 -9.09 0.97
C LYS A 67 12.79 -8.64 -0.45
N PHE A 68 11.67 -9.13 -0.93
CA PHE A 68 11.07 -8.61 -2.17
C PHE A 68 10.55 -7.17 -2.00
N ASP A 69 10.26 -6.52 -3.09
CA ASP A 69 9.63 -5.19 -3.09
C ASP A 69 8.12 -5.33 -2.89
N GLU A 70 7.69 -5.30 -1.63
CA GLU A 70 6.28 -5.41 -1.24
C GLU A 70 5.42 -4.33 -1.87
N MET A 71 5.94 -3.10 -1.96
CA MET A 71 5.21 -1.98 -2.55
C MET A 71 4.93 -2.22 -4.03
N LYS A 72 5.93 -2.70 -4.76
CA LYS A 72 5.77 -3.01 -6.19
C LYS A 72 4.76 -4.13 -6.44
N ILE A 73 4.78 -5.19 -5.61
CA ILE A 73 3.79 -6.28 -5.71
C ILE A 73 2.39 -5.74 -5.40
N ALA A 74 2.23 -4.97 -4.32
CA ALA A 74 0.95 -4.37 -3.97
C ALA A 74 0.40 -3.46 -5.09
N GLU A 75 1.24 -2.60 -5.68
CA GLU A 75 0.86 -1.77 -6.83
C GLU A 75 0.37 -2.63 -8.01
N GLN A 76 1.07 -3.71 -8.34
CA GLN A 76 0.67 -4.62 -9.42
C GLN A 76 -0.66 -5.32 -9.13
N GLN A 77 -0.87 -5.80 -7.89
CA GLN A 77 -2.12 -6.43 -7.48
C GLN A 77 -3.30 -5.46 -7.54
N VAL A 78 -3.12 -4.22 -7.03
CA VAL A 78 -4.15 -3.17 -7.11
C VAL A 78 -4.43 -2.78 -8.56
N ASP A 79 -3.42 -2.71 -9.40
CA ASP A 79 -3.56 -2.39 -10.81
C ASP A 79 -4.38 -3.42 -11.60
N ARG A 80 -4.24 -4.71 -11.25
CA ARG A 80 -5.00 -5.83 -11.87
C ARG A 80 -6.37 -6.05 -11.24
N LEU A 81 -6.60 -5.51 -10.04
CA LEU A 81 -7.83 -5.78 -9.28
C LEU A 81 -9.13 -5.57 -10.08
N PRO A 82 -9.31 -4.45 -10.83
CA PRO A 82 -10.51 -4.26 -11.64
C PRO A 82 -10.78 -5.40 -12.62
N GLU A 83 -9.74 -5.92 -13.26
CA GLU A 83 -9.84 -7.04 -14.21
C GLU A 83 -10.11 -8.36 -13.50
N THR A 84 -9.43 -8.59 -12.37
CA THR A 84 -9.51 -9.84 -11.59
C THR A 84 -10.92 -10.07 -11.04
N ILE A 85 -11.58 -9.02 -10.53
CA ILE A 85 -12.92 -9.14 -9.93
C ILE A 85 -14.06 -8.88 -10.93
N GLY A 86 -13.76 -8.53 -12.18
CA GLY A 86 -14.76 -8.25 -13.21
C GLY A 86 -15.71 -7.13 -12.77
N VAL A 87 -15.18 -5.96 -12.46
CA VAL A 87 -15.83 -4.93 -11.63
C VAL A 87 -17.18 -4.48 -12.16
N THR A 88 -18.22 -4.87 -11.45
CA THR A 88 -19.55 -4.27 -11.57
C THR A 88 -19.94 -3.46 -10.32
N ARG A 89 -19.07 -3.41 -9.30
CA ARG A 89 -19.34 -2.80 -8.00
C ARG A 89 -18.23 -1.84 -7.59
N PRO A 90 -18.55 -0.75 -6.90
CA PRO A 90 -17.55 0.13 -6.34
C PRO A 90 -16.71 -0.63 -5.28
N PHE A 91 -15.44 -0.25 -5.18
CA PHE A 91 -14.54 -0.80 -4.19
C PHE A 91 -13.53 0.25 -3.71
N PHE A 92 -12.88 -0.04 -2.60
CA PHE A 92 -11.71 0.69 -2.15
C PHE A 92 -10.66 -0.25 -1.55
N VAL A 93 -9.42 0.21 -1.54
CA VAL A 93 -8.26 -0.55 -1.06
C VAL A 93 -7.75 0.08 0.24
N ILE A 94 -7.51 -0.77 1.23
CA ILE A 94 -6.89 -0.38 2.50
C ILE A 94 -5.41 -0.76 2.46
N MET A 95 -4.54 0.16 2.87
CA MET A 95 -3.10 -0.06 2.94
C MET A 95 -2.51 0.43 4.26
N ASP A 96 -1.54 -0.31 4.79
CA ASP A 96 -0.79 0.10 5.98
C ASP A 96 0.29 1.15 5.65
N ARG A 97 0.89 1.72 6.69
CA ARG A 97 1.96 2.76 6.63
C ARG A 97 3.25 2.32 5.92
N GLY A 98 3.34 1.09 5.45
CA GLY A 98 4.44 0.61 4.59
C GLY A 98 4.29 1.03 3.13
N TYR A 99 3.08 1.32 2.68
CA TYR A 99 2.72 1.48 1.27
C TYR A 99 2.56 2.91 0.73
N PRO A 100 2.44 3.99 1.55
CA PRO A 100 2.25 5.33 1.01
C PRO A 100 3.41 5.76 0.12
N SER A 101 3.10 6.09 -1.13
CA SER A 101 4.04 6.73 -2.05
C SER A 101 3.30 7.69 -2.97
N ILE A 102 3.97 8.76 -3.41
CA ILE A 102 3.38 9.72 -4.35
C ILE A 102 2.94 9.01 -5.64
N PRO A 103 3.77 8.14 -6.28
CA PRO A 103 3.33 7.42 -7.47
C PRO A 103 2.13 6.52 -7.25
N SER A 104 2.07 5.81 -6.10
CA SER A 104 0.94 4.94 -5.78
C SER A 104 -0.37 5.71 -5.68
N PHE A 105 -0.38 6.86 -4.99
CA PHE A 105 -1.55 7.74 -4.93
C PHE A 105 -1.97 8.23 -6.31
N LEU A 106 -1.02 8.72 -7.11
CA LEU A 106 -1.33 9.22 -8.45
C LEU A 106 -1.90 8.14 -9.36
N ARG A 107 -1.33 6.93 -9.36
CA ARG A 107 -1.84 5.80 -10.16
C ARG A 107 -3.26 5.41 -9.75
N MET A 108 -3.52 5.26 -8.45
CA MET A 108 -4.86 4.93 -7.96
C MET A 108 -5.88 6.00 -8.35
N MET A 109 -5.52 7.28 -8.20
CA MET A 109 -6.37 8.41 -8.63
C MET A 109 -6.66 8.38 -10.12
N ASP A 110 -5.63 8.16 -10.96
CA ASP A 110 -5.78 8.09 -12.42
C ASP A 110 -6.70 6.97 -12.88
N LYS A 111 -6.70 5.86 -12.14
CA LYS A 111 -7.57 4.71 -12.38
C LYS A 111 -8.93 4.82 -11.69
N GLY A 112 -9.19 5.90 -10.96
CA GLY A 112 -10.43 6.07 -10.18
C GLY A 112 -10.57 5.07 -9.03
N ILE A 113 -9.46 4.46 -8.59
CA ILE A 113 -9.45 3.52 -7.46
C ILE A 113 -9.50 4.31 -6.15
N LYS A 114 -10.50 4.03 -5.34
CA LYS A 114 -10.63 4.60 -3.99
C LYS A 114 -9.67 3.88 -3.04
N PHE A 115 -9.09 4.64 -2.11
CA PHE A 115 -8.16 4.07 -1.13
C PHE A 115 -8.33 4.68 0.27
N VAL A 116 -7.89 3.92 1.27
CA VAL A 116 -7.65 4.40 2.63
C VAL A 116 -6.26 3.91 3.04
N VAL A 117 -5.33 4.83 3.24
CA VAL A 117 -3.93 4.50 3.51
C VAL A 117 -3.50 5.12 4.84
N ARG A 118 -2.95 4.30 5.75
CA ARG A 118 -2.37 4.79 7.00
C ARG A 118 -1.03 5.46 6.74
N LEU A 119 -0.85 6.69 7.22
CA LEU A 119 0.38 7.45 7.07
C LEU A 119 1.32 7.28 8.27
N LYS A 120 2.63 7.36 8.02
CA LYS A 120 3.62 7.63 9.06
C LYS A 120 3.59 9.11 9.40
N THR A 121 4.04 9.46 10.61
CA THR A 121 4.20 10.87 11.02
C THR A 121 5.24 11.62 10.18
N SER A 122 6.11 10.90 9.45
CA SER A 122 7.07 11.45 8.50
C SER A 122 6.49 11.73 7.12
N ASP A 123 5.38 11.06 6.76
CA ASP A 123 4.79 11.18 5.43
C ASP A 123 3.98 12.49 5.36
N PHE A 124 4.25 13.32 4.36
CA PHE A 124 3.61 14.64 4.22
C PHE A 124 3.61 15.45 5.53
N LYS A 125 4.75 15.42 6.26
CA LYS A 125 4.87 15.96 7.61
C LYS A 125 4.39 17.41 7.72
N SER A 126 4.74 18.26 6.76
CA SER A 126 4.31 19.67 6.73
C SER A 126 2.81 19.80 6.62
N GLU A 127 2.20 18.98 5.81
CA GLU A 127 0.75 18.97 5.58
C GLU A 127 0.01 18.42 6.82
N GLN A 128 0.49 17.32 7.40
CA GLN A 128 -0.10 16.80 8.64
C GLN A 128 -0.02 17.81 9.80
N GLN A 129 1.09 18.55 9.91
CA GLN A 129 1.26 19.57 10.95
C GLN A 129 0.44 20.83 10.72
N ALA A 130 0.02 21.09 9.49
CA ALA A 130 -0.77 22.26 9.11
C ALA A 130 -2.28 22.02 9.15
N LEU A 131 -2.74 20.80 9.48
CA LEU A 131 -4.17 20.50 9.58
C LEU A 131 -4.87 21.42 10.58
N ALA A 132 -5.92 22.07 10.14
CA ALA A 132 -6.78 22.92 10.97
C ALA A 132 -7.90 22.13 11.65
N SER A 133 -8.21 20.92 11.14
CA SER A 133 -9.23 20.02 11.67
C SER A 133 -8.80 18.57 11.58
N ASP A 134 -9.52 17.69 12.28
CA ASP A 134 -9.28 16.24 12.20
C ASP A 134 -9.70 15.61 10.86
N ASP A 135 -10.30 16.38 9.95
CA ASP A 135 -10.77 15.92 8.64
C ASP A 135 -10.70 17.07 7.64
N GLU A 136 -9.78 17.00 6.67
CA GLU A 136 -9.47 18.10 5.77
C GLU A 136 -8.95 17.63 4.41
N ASP A 137 -9.41 18.29 3.33
CA ASP A 137 -8.83 18.12 2.00
C ASP A 137 -7.56 18.94 1.86
N VAL A 138 -6.46 18.29 1.54
CA VAL A 138 -5.11 18.86 1.53
C VAL A 138 -4.45 18.73 0.16
N LEU A 139 -3.92 19.85 -0.34
CA LEU A 139 -3.12 19.85 -1.57
C LEU A 139 -1.67 19.43 -1.27
N ILE A 140 -1.29 18.26 -1.74
CA ILE A 140 0.10 17.79 -1.72
C ILE A 140 0.84 18.39 -2.92
N LYS A 141 1.64 19.42 -2.68
CA LYS A 141 2.45 20.07 -3.72
C LYS A 141 3.66 19.21 -4.06
N LEU A 142 3.89 18.97 -5.36
CA LEU A 142 5.06 18.26 -5.87
C LEU A 142 6.23 19.26 -6.07
N THR A 143 6.84 19.65 -4.96
CA THR A 143 8.00 20.56 -4.92
C THR A 143 9.20 19.96 -5.67
N LYS A 144 10.19 20.79 -6.02
CA LYS A 144 11.45 20.33 -6.64
C LYS A 144 12.11 19.20 -5.83
N SER A 145 12.12 19.33 -4.50
CA SER A 145 12.69 18.29 -3.60
C SER A 145 11.94 16.96 -3.70
N ARG A 146 10.61 16.98 -3.69
CA ARG A 146 9.79 15.75 -3.84
C ARG A 146 9.98 15.11 -5.21
N ARG A 147 10.01 15.89 -6.28
CA ARG A 147 10.23 15.41 -7.64
C ARG A 147 11.62 14.81 -7.83
N TYR A 148 12.64 15.38 -7.17
CA TYR A 148 14.01 14.91 -7.29
C TYR A 148 14.18 13.43 -6.94
N HIS A 149 13.40 12.90 -5.98
CA HIS A 149 13.43 11.47 -5.60
C HIS A 149 12.99 10.53 -6.72
N TYR A 150 12.29 11.02 -7.74
CA TYR A 150 11.76 10.22 -8.84
C TYR A 150 12.50 10.41 -10.16
N MET A 151 13.49 11.31 -10.20
CA MET A 151 14.32 11.52 -11.40
C MET A 151 15.09 10.24 -11.76
N GLY A 152 15.05 9.86 -13.03
CA GLY A 152 15.69 8.63 -13.52
C GLY A 152 14.97 7.33 -13.13
N THR A 153 13.80 7.40 -12.52
CA THR A 153 12.97 6.22 -12.17
C THR A 153 11.85 6.03 -13.18
N GLU A 154 11.23 4.84 -13.16
CA GLU A 154 10.03 4.52 -13.95
C GLU A 154 8.84 5.45 -13.63
N ASN A 155 8.85 6.13 -12.48
CA ASN A 155 7.80 7.03 -12.01
C ASN A 155 8.03 8.50 -12.37
N GLU A 156 9.14 8.84 -13.02
CA GLU A 156 9.50 10.23 -13.33
C GLU A 156 8.42 10.93 -14.14
N ALA A 157 8.01 10.36 -15.26
CA ALA A 157 7.01 10.97 -16.14
C ALA A 157 5.68 11.24 -15.41
N LEU A 158 5.22 10.29 -14.59
CA LEU A 158 3.99 10.40 -13.80
C LEU A 158 4.07 11.57 -12.80
N VAL A 159 5.18 11.66 -12.06
CA VAL A 159 5.35 12.69 -11.03
C VAL A 159 5.62 14.06 -11.65
N MET A 160 6.39 14.14 -12.75
CA MET A 160 6.71 15.42 -13.42
C MET A 160 5.53 16.03 -14.16
N SER A 161 4.54 15.22 -14.55
CA SER A 161 3.35 15.71 -15.28
C SER A 161 2.39 16.55 -14.43
N ARG A 162 2.61 16.68 -13.11
CA ARG A 162 1.69 17.33 -12.18
C ARG A 162 2.40 18.31 -11.25
N GLU A 163 1.69 19.35 -10.83
CA GLU A 163 2.18 20.29 -9.80
C GLU A 163 1.82 19.85 -8.39
N GLY A 164 0.80 19.03 -8.26
CA GLY A 164 0.32 18.49 -6.99
C GLY A 164 -0.90 17.61 -7.18
N PHE A 165 -1.43 17.10 -6.09
CA PHE A 165 -2.67 16.33 -6.04
C PHE A 165 -3.40 16.58 -4.71
N LEU A 166 -4.72 16.47 -4.75
CA LEU A 166 -5.58 16.65 -3.58
C LEU A 166 -5.85 15.30 -2.93
N ILE A 167 -5.63 15.20 -1.62
CA ILE A 167 -6.05 14.07 -0.80
C ILE A 167 -6.77 14.57 0.44
N ARG A 168 -7.65 13.76 0.98
CA ARG A 168 -8.29 14.00 2.27
C ARG A 168 -7.46 13.34 3.37
N LEU A 169 -7.07 14.11 4.38
CA LEU A 169 -6.38 13.61 5.57
C LEU A 169 -7.37 13.57 6.74
N ILE A 170 -7.41 12.42 7.42
CA ILE A 170 -8.32 12.18 8.53
C ILE A 170 -7.50 11.74 9.74
N THR A 171 -7.58 12.49 10.84
CA THR A 171 -6.96 12.14 12.11
C THR A 171 -7.91 11.27 12.93
N VAL A 172 -7.48 10.05 13.24
CA VAL A 172 -8.24 9.11 14.07
C VAL A 172 -7.60 9.00 15.44
N ARG A 173 -8.35 9.24 16.49
CA ARG A 173 -7.90 9.05 17.88
C ARG A 173 -8.17 7.62 18.29
N LEU A 174 -7.12 6.93 18.73
CA LEU A 174 -7.19 5.54 19.18
C LEU A 174 -7.53 5.49 20.68
N GLU A 175 -8.08 4.37 21.13
CA GLU A 175 -8.44 4.14 22.54
C GLU A 175 -7.24 4.28 23.52
N ASN A 176 -6.03 4.00 23.05
CA ASN A 176 -4.79 4.13 23.81
C ASN A 176 -4.27 5.59 23.92
N GLY A 177 -5.01 6.57 23.41
CA GLY A 177 -4.68 7.99 23.41
C GLY A 177 -3.75 8.44 22.27
N ASN A 178 -3.25 7.53 21.44
CA ASN A 178 -2.49 7.88 20.24
C ASN A 178 -3.42 8.36 19.12
N SER A 179 -2.86 9.10 18.17
CA SER A 179 -3.55 9.47 16.94
C SER A 179 -2.86 8.86 15.72
N GLU A 180 -3.65 8.49 14.75
CA GLU A 180 -3.19 8.06 13.43
C GLU A 180 -3.79 8.95 12.36
N VAL A 181 -3.05 9.17 11.27
CA VAL A 181 -3.53 9.92 10.12
C VAL A 181 -3.76 8.96 8.96
N LEU A 182 -4.95 9.04 8.39
CA LEU A 182 -5.35 8.30 7.20
C LEU A 182 -5.41 9.26 6.01
N ALA A 183 -4.93 8.79 4.85
CA ALA A 183 -5.09 9.46 3.57
C ALA A 183 -6.13 8.75 2.72
N THR A 184 -7.03 9.49 2.09
CA THR A 184 -8.07 8.95 1.19
C THR A 184 -8.36 9.91 0.03
N ASN A 185 -9.08 9.45 -1.01
CA ASN A 185 -9.53 10.23 -2.17
C ASN A 185 -11.03 10.17 -2.41
#